data_3a3f8d3a6013b3f78a44944bb6953485
#
_entry.id   3a3f8d3a6013b3f78a44944bb6953485
#
_cell.length_a   1.000
_cell.length_b   1.000
_cell.length_c   1.000
_cell.angle_alpha   90.00
_cell.angle_beta   90.00
_cell.angle_gamma   90.00
#
_symmetry.space_group_name_H-M   'P 1'
#
loop_
_entity.id
_entity.type
_entity.pdbx_description
1 polymer ?
#
loop_
_entity_poly.entity_id
_entity_poly.type
_entity_poly.pdbx_seq_one_letter_code
_entity_poly.pdbx_strand_id
1 'polypeptide(L)'
;MQGLRSWLLALLLLLSPIGPAACAAPNAGADFGCGSGGVPCLQGPAVVELVTSKGTVQVSLDGSAAPLTAGNFVDLVRRGVYNGTLFHRVVKEPVPFVVQGGDPQSANPATRADALGTGSYIDPASGQSRLIPLELSLKGDASPRYGAIAVGPGQQAKLKLPHERGSLAMARSSDPNSASAQFYIALRALPELDGRYAVFGQVIKGMEVVDAIDQGDKLISAKVLQGGTLVRDAR
;
A
#
# COMPACT_ATOMS: atom_id res chain seq x y z
N MET A 1 46.72 45.52 67.63
CA MET A 1 45.84 46.52 67.00
C MET A 1 45.30 45.89 65.70
N GLN A 2 43.97 45.66 65.60
CA GLN A 2 43.07 45.50 64.50
C GLN A 2 43.59 44.67 63.27
N GLY A 3 43.20 43.45 62.92
CA GLY A 3 41.92 42.82 62.89
C GLY A 3 41.22 42.95 61.53
N LEU A 4 41.70 42.26 60.48
CA LEU A 4 40.94 42.18 59.19
C LEU A 4 40.39 40.77 59.00
N ARG A 5 39.06 40.61 59.21
CA ARG A 5 38.31 39.38 58.91
C ARG A 5 38.01 39.34 57.47
N SER A 6 38.60 38.35 56.73
CA SER A 6 38.31 38.02 55.35
C SER A 6 37.09 37.14 55.31
N TRP A 7 36.05 37.60 54.63
CA TRP A 7 34.86 36.82 54.35
C TRP A 7 35.04 36.08 53.00
N LEU A 8 35.23 34.77 53.04
CA LEU A 8 35.21 33.91 51.90
C LEU A 8 33.75 33.56 51.60
N LEU A 9 33.19 34.17 50.53
CA LEU A 9 31.92 33.75 49.89
C LEU A 9 32.19 32.49 49.06
N ALA A 10 31.72 31.34 49.55
CA ALA A 10 31.69 30.10 48.77
C ALA A 10 30.55 30.15 47.75
N LEU A 11 30.89 30.32 46.49
CA LEU A 11 29.95 30.23 45.39
C LEU A 11 29.70 28.74 45.06
N LEU A 12 28.56 28.18 45.51
CA LEU A 12 28.13 26.85 45.13
C LEU A 12 27.58 26.91 43.68
N LEU A 13 28.38 26.45 42.72
CA LEU A 13 27.93 26.16 41.35
C LEU A 13 27.10 24.85 41.35
N LEU A 14 25.79 24.99 41.26
CA LEU A 14 24.88 23.89 41.01
C LEU A 14 25.09 23.44 39.54
N LEU A 15 25.90 22.42 39.31
CA LEU A 15 25.92 21.68 38.07
C LEU A 15 24.65 20.83 37.98
N SER A 16 23.66 21.28 37.21
CA SER A 16 22.55 20.43 36.78
C SER A 16 23.05 19.45 35.73
N PRO A 17 22.86 18.13 35.87
CA PRO A 17 23.18 17.18 34.83
C PRO A 17 22.22 17.38 33.67
N ILE A 18 22.71 17.87 32.51
CA ILE A 18 22.01 17.83 31.27
C ILE A 18 22.02 16.36 30.82
N GLY A 19 20.93 15.64 31.13
CA GLY A 19 20.69 14.30 30.60
C GLY A 19 20.58 14.37 29.08
N PRO A 20 21.07 13.33 28.34
CA PRO A 20 20.90 13.27 26.90
C PRO A 20 19.42 13.29 26.60
N ALA A 21 18.97 14.26 25.81
CA ALA A 21 17.65 14.26 25.22
C ALA A 21 17.56 12.99 24.35
N ALA A 22 16.87 11.97 24.86
CA ALA A 22 16.51 10.82 24.06
C ALA A 22 15.67 11.37 22.91
N CYS A 23 16.24 11.35 21.69
CA CYS A 23 15.46 11.49 20.49
C CYS A 23 14.46 10.34 20.51
N ALA A 24 13.23 10.61 20.91
CA ALA A 24 12.12 9.67 20.77
C ALA A 24 12.05 9.35 19.27
N ALA A 25 12.33 8.11 18.92
CA ALA A 25 12.03 7.61 17.60
C ALA A 25 10.55 7.91 17.32
N PRO A 26 10.19 8.38 16.11
CA PRO A 26 8.80 8.65 15.79
C PRO A 26 8.02 7.37 16.07
N ASN A 27 6.95 7.49 16.83
CA ASN A 27 6.10 6.42 17.33
C ASN A 27 5.84 5.36 16.25
N ALA A 28 6.40 4.18 16.45
CA ALA A 28 5.99 2.94 15.80
C ALA A 28 4.62 2.48 16.39
N GLY A 29 3.63 3.36 16.37
CA GLY A 29 2.32 3.19 16.97
C GLY A 29 1.27 4.04 16.28
N ALA A 30 1.44 4.35 14.99
CA ALA A 30 0.31 4.75 14.19
C ALA A 30 -0.63 3.53 14.18
N ASP A 31 -1.82 3.72 14.71
CA ASP A 31 -2.88 2.70 14.77
C ASP A 31 -3.33 2.40 13.34
N PHE A 32 -2.52 1.59 12.63
CA PHE A 32 -2.84 1.12 11.30
C PHE A 32 -3.83 -0.03 11.43
N GLY A 33 -4.98 0.13 10.89
CA GLY A 33 -6.02 -0.89 10.92
C GLY A 33 -7.24 -0.46 10.14
N CYS A 34 -8.26 -1.30 10.18
CA CYS A 34 -9.53 -1.00 9.54
C CYS A 34 -10.14 0.27 10.15
N GLY A 35 -10.47 1.24 9.30
CA GLY A 35 -11.06 2.53 9.73
C GLY A 35 -10.06 3.62 10.10
N SER A 36 -8.79 3.31 10.33
CA SER A 36 -7.77 4.33 10.53
C SER A 36 -7.58 5.15 9.25
N GLY A 37 -7.46 6.47 9.39
CA GLY A 37 -7.31 7.38 8.24
C GLY A 37 -8.51 7.40 7.27
N GLY A 38 -9.70 6.92 7.68
CA GLY A 38 -10.90 6.93 6.84
C GLY A 38 -10.91 5.90 5.70
N VAL A 39 -9.94 5.00 5.64
CA VAL A 39 -9.88 3.91 4.66
C VAL A 39 -10.76 2.75 5.14
N PRO A 40 -11.75 2.31 4.36
CA PRO A 40 -12.59 1.18 4.75
C PRO A 40 -11.86 -0.13 4.54
N CYS A 41 -12.21 -1.15 5.34
CA CYS A 41 -11.78 -2.53 5.13
C CYS A 41 -12.81 -3.35 4.38
N LEU A 42 -12.34 -4.27 3.56
CA LEU A 42 -13.18 -5.27 2.93
C LEU A 42 -13.52 -6.38 3.95
N GLN A 43 -14.80 -6.65 4.12
CA GLN A 43 -15.27 -7.79 4.90
C GLN A 43 -15.53 -8.99 3.97
N GLY A 44 -14.77 -10.06 4.17
CA GLY A 44 -14.86 -11.28 3.36
C GLY A 44 -14.31 -11.09 1.94
N PRO A 45 -14.65 -12.00 1.01
CA PRO A 45 -14.16 -11.92 -0.37
C PRO A 45 -14.97 -10.93 -1.22
N ALA A 46 -14.35 -10.46 -2.31
CA ALA A 46 -15.04 -9.73 -3.37
C ALA A 46 -14.53 -10.17 -4.74
N VAL A 47 -15.37 -10.04 -5.75
CA VAL A 47 -14.97 -10.22 -7.16
C VAL A 47 -15.12 -8.88 -7.87
N VAL A 48 -14.06 -8.46 -8.55
CA VAL A 48 -14.01 -7.22 -9.33
C VAL A 48 -13.74 -7.57 -10.79
N GLU A 49 -14.49 -6.95 -11.69
CA GLU A 49 -14.27 -6.98 -13.13
C GLU A 49 -13.45 -5.76 -13.53
N LEU A 50 -12.42 -6.00 -14.34
CA LEU A 50 -11.58 -4.99 -14.97
C LEU A 50 -11.77 -5.12 -16.49
N VAL A 51 -12.40 -4.14 -17.12
CA VAL A 51 -12.56 -4.08 -18.58
C VAL A 51 -11.39 -3.29 -19.13
N THR A 52 -10.57 -3.94 -19.93
CA THR A 52 -9.37 -3.35 -20.55
C THR A 52 -9.56 -3.20 -22.05
N SER A 53 -8.65 -2.47 -22.73
CA SER A 53 -8.60 -2.39 -24.18
C SER A 53 -8.29 -3.74 -24.88
N LYS A 54 -7.83 -4.75 -24.12
CA LYS A 54 -7.52 -6.11 -24.62
C LYS A 54 -8.60 -7.15 -24.26
N GLY A 55 -9.56 -6.79 -23.43
CA GLY A 55 -10.62 -7.71 -22.98
C GLY A 55 -10.92 -7.54 -21.49
N THR A 56 -11.63 -8.52 -20.94
CA THR A 56 -12.13 -8.48 -19.56
C THR A 56 -11.34 -9.43 -18.67
N VAL A 57 -10.95 -8.94 -17.51
CA VAL A 57 -10.25 -9.69 -16.45
C VAL A 57 -11.13 -9.70 -15.19
N GLN A 58 -11.26 -10.83 -14.52
CA GLN A 58 -11.90 -10.90 -13.21
C GLN A 58 -10.87 -11.25 -12.15
N VAL A 59 -10.89 -10.50 -11.05
CA VAL A 59 -10.00 -10.69 -9.89
C VAL A 59 -10.81 -10.97 -8.65
N SER A 60 -10.38 -11.96 -7.86
CA SER A 60 -10.90 -12.21 -6.52
C SER A 60 -10.02 -11.50 -5.52
N LEU A 61 -10.63 -10.79 -4.56
CA LEU A 61 -9.98 -10.08 -3.48
C LEU A 61 -10.17 -10.83 -2.16
N ASP A 62 -9.13 -10.87 -1.34
CA ASP A 62 -9.16 -11.54 -0.04
C ASP A 62 -9.20 -10.53 1.12
N GLY A 63 -10.41 -10.16 1.53
CA GLY A 63 -10.62 -9.27 2.69
C GLY A 63 -10.31 -9.91 4.04
N SER A 64 -10.01 -11.21 4.09
CA SER A 64 -9.59 -11.86 5.34
C SER A 64 -8.08 -11.77 5.54
N ALA A 65 -7.32 -11.85 4.45
CA ALA A 65 -5.86 -11.76 4.48
C ALA A 65 -5.34 -10.33 4.27
N ALA A 66 -6.07 -9.49 3.54
CA ALA A 66 -5.65 -8.11 3.24
C ALA A 66 -6.87 -7.14 3.33
N PRO A 67 -7.53 -7.02 4.50
CA PRO A 67 -8.76 -6.26 4.63
C PRO A 67 -8.62 -4.79 4.26
N LEU A 68 -7.56 -4.12 4.70
CA LEU A 68 -7.34 -2.69 4.45
C LEU A 68 -7.00 -2.44 2.96
N THR A 69 -6.09 -3.21 2.41
CA THR A 69 -5.63 -3.06 1.03
C THR A 69 -6.75 -3.39 0.04
N ALA A 70 -7.44 -4.51 0.24
CA ALA A 70 -8.59 -4.90 -0.58
C ALA A 70 -9.76 -3.91 -0.42
N GLY A 71 -9.98 -3.38 0.80
CA GLY A 71 -10.99 -2.37 1.08
C GLY A 71 -10.72 -1.05 0.39
N ASN A 72 -9.47 -0.57 0.43
CA ASN A 72 -9.04 0.60 -0.34
C ASN A 72 -9.29 0.41 -1.84
N PHE A 73 -8.88 -0.74 -2.39
CA PHE A 73 -9.08 -1.03 -3.81
C PHE A 73 -10.58 -1.03 -4.19
N VAL A 74 -11.44 -1.69 -3.41
CA VAL A 74 -12.90 -1.73 -3.64
C VAL A 74 -13.52 -0.32 -3.55
N ASP A 75 -13.10 0.50 -2.58
CA ASP A 75 -13.58 1.89 -2.45
C ASP A 75 -13.19 2.72 -3.68
N LEU A 76 -11.95 2.58 -4.17
CA LEU A 76 -11.47 3.29 -5.37
C LEU A 76 -12.17 2.79 -6.65
N VAL A 77 -12.47 1.49 -6.77
CA VAL A 77 -13.29 0.93 -7.84
C VAL A 77 -14.69 1.58 -7.84
N ARG A 78 -15.35 1.64 -6.68
CA ARG A 78 -16.69 2.25 -6.55
C ARG A 78 -16.70 3.74 -6.84
N ARG A 79 -15.61 4.43 -6.57
CA ARG A 79 -15.43 5.86 -6.89
C ARG A 79 -15.09 6.09 -8.37
N GLY A 80 -14.89 5.03 -9.16
CA GLY A 80 -14.51 5.13 -10.57
C GLY A 80 -13.09 5.64 -10.81
N VAL A 81 -12.22 5.62 -9.78
CA VAL A 81 -10.85 6.15 -9.85
C VAL A 81 -10.02 5.46 -10.92
N TYR A 82 -10.30 4.19 -11.19
CA TYR A 82 -9.57 3.39 -12.18
C TYR A 82 -10.06 3.56 -13.63
N ASN A 83 -11.23 4.18 -13.83
CA ASN A 83 -11.82 4.29 -15.16
C ASN A 83 -11.00 5.21 -16.07
N GLY A 84 -10.59 4.67 -17.21
CA GLY A 84 -9.77 5.36 -18.22
C GLY A 84 -8.28 5.43 -17.90
N THR A 85 -7.81 4.89 -16.77
CA THR A 85 -6.37 4.85 -16.43
C THR A 85 -5.59 3.93 -17.36
N LEU A 86 -4.26 4.14 -17.42
CA LEU A 86 -3.38 3.35 -18.27
C LEU A 86 -2.63 2.29 -17.48
N PHE A 87 -2.28 1.20 -18.16
CA PHE A 87 -1.18 0.34 -17.73
C PHE A 87 0.13 1.02 -18.14
N HIS A 88 0.64 1.86 -17.25
CA HIS A 88 1.78 2.75 -17.52
C HIS A 88 3.13 2.06 -17.44
N ARG A 89 3.21 0.85 -16.87
CA ARG A 89 4.42 0.05 -16.80
C ARG A 89 4.11 -1.43 -17.03
N VAL A 90 4.63 -1.97 -18.13
CA VAL A 90 4.49 -3.38 -18.49
C VAL A 90 5.88 -3.95 -18.73
N VAL A 91 6.25 -5.00 -18.01
CA VAL A 91 7.55 -5.65 -18.11
C VAL A 91 7.35 -7.12 -18.44
N LYS A 92 7.57 -7.45 -19.71
CA LYS A 92 7.46 -8.81 -20.24
C LYS A 92 8.82 -9.40 -20.62
N GLU A 93 9.77 -8.55 -20.99
CA GLU A 93 11.11 -8.93 -21.45
C GLU A 93 12.21 -8.40 -20.50
N PRO A 94 13.37 -9.07 -20.37
CA PRO A 94 13.69 -10.37 -20.94
C PRO A 94 12.99 -11.55 -20.24
N VAL A 95 12.37 -11.31 -19.09
CA VAL A 95 11.61 -12.29 -18.30
C VAL A 95 10.30 -11.63 -17.88
N PRO A 96 9.14 -12.29 -18.05
CA PRO A 96 7.88 -11.75 -17.58
C PRO A 96 7.92 -11.38 -16.11
N PHE A 97 7.44 -10.16 -15.78
CA PHE A 97 7.47 -9.64 -14.43
C PHE A 97 6.09 -9.15 -13.99
N VAL A 98 5.68 -7.94 -14.41
CA VAL A 98 4.41 -7.34 -13.98
C VAL A 98 3.74 -6.52 -15.08
N VAL A 99 2.40 -6.39 -14.97
CA VAL A 99 1.56 -5.40 -15.61
C VAL A 99 1.06 -4.45 -14.53
N GLN A 100 1.53 -3.19 -14.53
CA GLN A 100 1.22 -2.19 -13.50
C GLN A 100 0.38 -1.05 -14.08
N GLY A 101 -0.67 -0.68 -13.34
CA GLY A 101 -1.60 0.40 -13.70
C GLY A 101 -2.19 1.07 -12.46
N GLY A 102 -3.32 1.75 -12.66
CA GLY A 102 -4.08 2.36 -11.56
C GLY A 102 -3.54 3.70 -11.06
N ASP A 103 -2.66 4.36 -11.82
CA ASP A 103 -2.30 5.75 -11.56
C ASP A 103 -3.44 6.68 -11.98
N PRO A 104 -4.10 7.40 -11.05
CA PRO A 104 -5.24 8.25 -11.39
C PRO A 104 -4.91 9.37 -12.38
N GLN A 105 -3.67 9.86 -12.38
CA GLN A 105 -3.24 10.90 -13.31
C GLN A 105 -3.22 10.41 -14.76
N SER A 106 -3.03 9.11 -14.98
CA SER A 106 -2.96 8.53 -16.32
C SER A 106 -4.28 8.53 -17.08
N ALA A 107 -5.40 8.78 -16.39
CA ALA A 107 -6.71 8.99 -17.03
C ALA A 107 -6.80 10.33 -17.79
N ASN A 108 -5.96 11.32 -17.44
CA ASN A 108 -5.89 12.60 -18.13
C ASN A 108 -4.89 12.51 -19.30
N PRO A 109 -5.34 12.67 -20.56
CA PRO A 109 -4.46 12.58 -21.73
C PRO A 109 -3.41 13.70 -21.79
N ALA A 110 -3.57 14.77 -21.02
CA ALA A 110 -2.57 15.85 -20.90
C ALA A 110 -1.44 15.52 -19.91
N THR A 111 -1.52 14.40 -19.17
CA THR A 111 -0.46 14.00 -18.25
C THR A 111 0.80 13.65 -19.03
N ARG A 112 1.91 14.27 -18.65
CA ARG A 112 3.20 14.01 -19.29
C ARG A 112 3.67 12.58 -19.05
N ALA A 113 4.35 11.99 -20.01
CA ALA A 113 4.81 10.60 -19.92
C ALA A 113 5.76 10.36 -18.73
N ASP A 114 6.60 11.34 -18.36
CA ASP A 114 7.51 11.26 -17.24
C ASP A 114 6.83 11.39 -15.85
N ALA A 115 5.56 11.83 -15.82
CA ALA A 115 4.75 11.88 -14.61
C ALA A 115 3.94 10.59 -14.38
N LEU A 116 3.81 9.72 -15.39
CA LEU A 116 3.08 8.47 -15.25
C LEU A 116 3.75 7.55 -14.21
N GLY A 117 2.94 6.98 -13.33
CA GLY A 117 3.42 6.12 -12.24
C GLY A 117 3.83 6.88 -10.97
N THR A 118 3.68 8.21 -10.93
CA THR A 118 3.98 9.01 -9.74
C THR A 118 2.73 9.44 -8.97
N GLY A 119 1.53 9.23 -9.54
CA GLY A 119 0.27 9.70 -8.98
C GLY A 119 -0.24 8.85 -7.81
N SER A 120 -0.98 9.54 -6.93
CA SER A 120 -1.75 8.97 -5.83
C SER A 120 -3.21 9.38 -5.93
N TYR A 121 -4.09 8.62 -5.31
CA TYR A 121 -5.46 9.06 -5.14
C TYR A 121 -5.52 10.22 -4.13
N ILE A 122 -6.05 11.35 -4.56
CA ILE A 122 -6.29 12.52 -3.71
C ILE A 122 -7.71 12.40 -3.14
N ASP A 123 -7.81 12.33 -1.81
CA ASP A 123 -9.12 12.28 -1.16
C ASP A 123 -9.82 13.64 -1.27
N PRO A 124 -11.02 13.71 -1.89
CA PRO A 124 -11.70 14.98 -2.10
C PRO A 124 -12.08 15.72 -0.82
N ALA A 125 -12.24 15.00 0.29
CA ALA A 125 -12.64 15.60 1.56
C ALA A 125 -11.49 16.33 2.25
N SER A 126 -10.26 15.80 2.11
CA SER A 126 -9.07 16.36 2.76
C SER A 126 -8.15 17.13 1.81
N GLY A 127 -8.26 16.89 0.50
CA GLY A 127 -7.30 17.38 -0.50
C GLY A 127 -5.92 16.72 -0.40
N GLN A 128 -5.77 15.67 0.41
CA GLN A 128 -4.51 14.99 0.66
C GLN A 128 -4.44 13.64 -0.07
N SER A 129 -3.23 13.18 -0.36
CA SER A 129 -3.02 11.82 -0.86
C SER A 129 -3.50 10.81 0.19
N ARG A 130 -4.38 9.88 -0.22
CA ARG A 130 -4.72 8.73 0.60
C ARG A 130 -3.59 7.71 0.47
N LEU A 131 -2.81 7.56 1.52
CA LEU A 131 -1.77 6.54 1.62
C LEU A 131 -2.22 5.43 2.56
N ILE A 132 -1.83 4.20 2.22
CA ILE A 132 -2.08 3.01 3.03
C ILE A 132 -0.76 2.31 3.36
N PRO A 133 -0.64 1.69 4.55
CA PRO A 133 0.55 0.94 4.92
C PRO A 133 0.67 -0.36 4.14
N LEU A 134 1.91 -0.88 4.09
CA LEU A 134 2.14 -2.28 3.72
C LEU A 134 1.33 -3.18 4.66
N GLU A 135 0.54 -4.08 4.10
CA GLU A 135 -0.30 -5.02 4.83
C GLU A 135 0.14 -6.44 4.49
N LEU A 136 0.52 -7.23 5.49
CA LEU A 136 0.97 -8.60 5.33
C LEU A 136 0.28 -9.51 6.33
N SER A 137 -0.24 -10.64 5.85
CA SER A 137 -0.78 -11.70 6.71
C SER A 137 0.11 -12.93 6.69
N LEU A 138 0.49 -13.40 7.88
CA LEU A 138 1.23 -14.65 8.03
C LEU A 138 0.30 -15.76 8.52
N LYS A 139 0.59 -17.00 8.11
CA LYS A 139 -0.09 -18.21 8.62
C LYS A 139 0.14 -18.31 10.13
N GLY A 140 -0.94 -18.41 10.89
CA GLY A 140 -0.91 -18.44 12.36
C GLY A 140 -1.16 -17.09 13.03
N ASP A 141 -1.04 -15.96 12.32
CA ASP A 141 -1.39 -14.66 12.89
C ASP A 141 -2.92 -14.46 12.89
N ALA A 142 -3.44 -13.91 13.97
CA ALA A 142 -4.87 -13.60 14.12
C ALA A 142 -5.29 -12.38 13.29
N SER A 143 -4.37 -11.45 13.01
CA SER A 143 -4.62 -10.21 12.25
C SER A 143 -3.44 -9.88 11.34
N PRO A 144 -3.65 -9.07 10.29
CA PRO A 144 -2.57 -8.57 9.45
C PRO A 144 -1.58 -7.73 10.23
N ARG A 145 -0.34 -7.69 9.74
CA ARG A 145 0.73 -6.79 10.18
C ARG A 145 0.81 -5.60 9.24
N TYR A 146 1.05 -4.42 9.79
CA TYR A 146 1.09 -3.18 9.01
C TYR A 146 2.46 -2.51 9.08
N GLY A 147 2.86 -1.86 7.97
CA GLY A 147 4.01 -0.98 7.88
C GLY A 147 5.39 -1.64 7.97
N ALA A 148 5.47 -2.95 8.14
CA ALA A 148 6.72 -3.67 8.34
C ALA A 148 7.01 -4.68 7.22
N ILE A 149 8.20 -4.57 6.61
CA ILE A 149 8.68 -5.53 5.61
C ILE A 149 9.03 -6.85 6.29
N ALA A 150 8.62 -7.96 5.71
CA ALA A 150 8.86 -9.32 6.18
C ALA A 150 9.70 -10.12 5.17
N VAL A 151 11.02 -9.93 5.20
CA VAL A 151 11.94 -10.49 4.19
C VAL A 151 12.80 -11.65 4.69
N GLY A 152 12.69 -12.03 5.96
CA GLY A 152 13.37 -13.23 6.46
C GLY A 152 12.80 -14.50 5.83
N PRO A 153 13.61 -15.49 5.44
CA PRO A 153 13.13 -16.73 4.78
C PRO A 153 12.01 -17.42 5.55
N GLY A 154 12.08 -17.43 6.88
CA GLY A 154 11.04 -18.02 7.72
C GLY A 154 9.73 -17.21 7.77
N GLN A 155 9.76 -15.92 7.44
CA GLN A 155 8.56 -15.06 7.36
C GLN A 155 7.92 -15.16 5.98
N GLN A 156 8.71 -15.13 4.91
CA GLN A 156 8.20 -15.27 3.54
C GLN A 156 7.47 -16.59 3.33
N ALA A 157 8.01 -17.69 3.83
CA ALA A 157 7.38 -19.03 3.76
C ALA A 157 6.03 -19.09 4.49
N LYS A 158 5.75 -18.17 5.40
CA LYS A 158 4.50 -18.10 6.16
C LYS A 158 3.47 -17.13 5.58
N LEU A 159 3.76 -16.41 4.51
CA LEU A 159 2.79 -15.51 3.91
C LEU A 159 1.51 -16.26 3.54
N LYS A 160 0.34 -15.67 3.85
CA LYS A 160 -0.95 -16.20 3.39
C LYS A 160 -1.14 -15.98 1.91
N LEU A 161 -0.64 -14.84 1.41
CA LEU A 161 -0.73 -14.42 0.01
C LEU A 161 0.67 -14.16 -0.54
N PRO A 162 1.38 -15.18 -1.07
CA PRO A 162 2.64 -14.98 -1.79
C PRO A 162 2.35 -14.46 -3.21
N HIS A 163 3.40 -13.99 -3.89
CA HIS A 163 3.30 -13.57 -5.29
C HIS A 163 3.35 -14.78 -6.22
N GLU A 164 2.20 -15.26 -6.58
CA GLU A 164 2.02 -16.25 -7.65
C GLU A 164 1.68 -15.57 -8.98
N ARG A 165 1.75 -16.32 -10.10
CA ARG A 165 1.24 -15.80 -11.38
C ARG A 165 -0.23 -15.39 -11.25
N GLY A 166 -0.54 -14.15 -11.66
CA GLY A 166 -1.87 -13.55 -11.53
C GLY A 166 -2.17 -12.91 -10.18
N SER A 167 -1.24 -12.94 -9.21
CA SER A 167 -1.41 -12.20 -7.97
C SER A 167 -1.57 -10.71 -8.23
N LEU A 168 -2.55 -10.10 -7.55
CA LEU A 168 -2.82 -8.67 -7.55
C LEU A 168 -2.21 -8.05 -6.29
N ALA A 169 -1.30 -7.10 -6.47
CA ALA A 169 -0.59 -6.45 -5.36
C ALA A 169 -0.51 -4.93 -5.52
N MET A 170 -0.41 -4.21 -4.40
CA MET A 170 -0.27 -2.75 -4.42
C MET A 170 1.15 -2.32 -4.75
N ALA A 171 1.27 -1.40 -5.70
CA ALA A 171 2.51 -0.68 -5.94
C ALA A 171 2.71 0.42 -4.88
N ARG A 172 3.97 0.73 -4.58
CA ARG A 172 4.38 1.76 -3.61
C ARG A 172 5.77 2.31 -3.93
N SER A 173 6.14 3.40 -3.29
CA SER A 173 7.51 3.92 -3.32
C SER A 173 8.44 3.13 -2.38
N SER A 174 9.60 3.68 -2.05
CA SER A 174 10.53 3.06 -1.09
C SER A 174 9.95 2.95 0.33
N ASP A 175 9.10 3.91 0.73
CA ASP A 175 8.41 3.87 2.02
C ASP A 175 7.33 2.77 2.01
N PRO A 176 7.35 1.82 2.96
CA PRO A 176 6.31 0.78 3.07
C PRO A 176 4.90 1.34 3.29
N ASN A 177 4.75 2.58 3.76
CA ASN A 177 3.46 3.23 4.04
C ASN A 177 3.01 4.18 2.92
N SER A 178 3.49 4.02 1.70
CA SER A 178 3.24 4.91 0.57
C SER A 178 2.36 4.35 -0.54
N ALA A 179 1.75 3.18 -0.36
CA ALA A 179 0.78 2.66 -1.32
C ALA A 179 -0.47 3.56 -1.36
N SER A 180 -1.12 3.67 -2.53
CA SER A 180 -2.31 4.50 -2.72
C SER A 180 -3.32 3.82 -3.65
N ALA A 181 -3.28 4.13 -4.95
CA ALA A 181 -4.19 3.58 -5.95
C ALA A 181 -3.49 2.60 -6.89
N GLN A 182 -2.21 2.74 -7.15
CA GLN A 182 -1.51 1.95 -8.14
C GLN A 182 -1.38 0.48 -7.71
N PHE A 183 -1.63 -0.42 -8.65
CA PHE A 183 -1.53 -1.86 -8.44
C PHE A 183 -0.79 -2.52 -9.59
N TYR A 184 -0.37 -3.76 -9.40
CA TYR A 184 0.17 -4.60 -10.46
C TYR A 184 -0.37 -6.02 -10.40
N ILE A 185 -0.36 -6.69 -11.56
CA ILE A 185 -0.64 -8.11 -11.71
C ILE A 185 0.68 -8.82 -12.05
N ALA A 186 1.01 -9.84 -11.30
CA ALA A 186 2.23 -10.64 -11.49
C ALA A 186 2.09 -11.56 -12.71
N LEU A 187 3.07 -11.53 -13.62
CA LEU A 187 3.08 -12.39 -14.80
C LEU A 187 3.71 -13.78 -14.56
N ARG A 188 4.39 -13.95 -13.43
CA ARG A 188 4.94 -15.21 -12.91
C ARG A 188 4.95 -15.20 -11.38
N ALA A 189 5.38 -16.26 -10.75
CA ALA A 189 5.72 -16.22 -9.32
C ALA A 189 6.91 -15.27 -9.10
N LEU A 190 6.81 -14.41 -8.07
CA LEU A 190 7.77 -13.35 -7.75
C LEU A 190 8.19 -13.42 -6.28
N PRO A 191 8.87 -14.51 -5.84
CA PRO A 191 9.28 -14.66 -4.46
C PRO A 191 10.23 -13.53 -3.98
N GLU A 192 10.90 -12.84 -4.90
CA GLU A 192 11.73 -11.66 -4.62
C GLU A 192 10.92 -10.46 -4.12
N LEU A 193 9.59 -10.42 -4.37
CA LEU A 193 8.68 -9.38 -3.89
C LEU A 193 7.93 -9.78 -2.61
N ASP A 194 8.00 -11.05 -2.23
CA ASP A 194 7.32 -11.57 -1.05
C ASP A 194 7.75 -10.85 0.24
N GLY A 195 6.75 -10.45 1.04
CA GLY A 195 6.98 -9.70 2.26
C GLY A 195 7.37 -8.23 2.06
N ARG A 196 7.47 -7.77 0.81
CA ARG A 196 7.82 -6.38 0.45
C ARG A 196 6.64 -5.59 -0.09
N TYR A 197 5.65 -6.27 -0.66
CA TYR A 197 4.44 -5.68 -1.24
C TYR A 197 3.21 -6.43 -0.78
N ALA A 198 2.10 -5.72 -0.62
CA ALA A 198 0.84 -6.28 -0.17
C ALA A 198 0.12 -6.96 -1.34
N VAL A 199 0.12 -8.28 -1.38
CA VAL A 199 -0.78 -9.05 -2.24
C VAL A 199 -2.15 -9.06 -1.58
N PHE A 200 -3.21 -8.75 -2.35
CA PHE A 200 -4.57 -8.66 -1.82
C PHE A 200 -5.62 -9.35 -2.67
N GLY A 201 -5.20 -9.98 -3.77
CA GLY A 201 -6.11 -10.68 -4.66
C GLY A 201 -5.39 -11.52 -5.72
N GLN A 202 -6.21 -12.15 -6.55
CA GLN A 202 -5.76 -13.06 -7.60
C GLN A 202 -6.66 -12.95 -8.83
N VAL A 203 -6.07 -12.99 -10.03
CA VAL A 203 -6.82 -13.15 -11.28
C VAL A 203 -7.47 -14.54 -11.29
N ILE A 204 -8.80 -14.57 -11.46
CA ILE A 204 -9.59 -15.81 -11.53
C ILE A 204 -10.10 -16.09 -12.92
N LYS A 205 -10.10 -15.07 -13.83
CA LYS A 205 -10.50 -15.20 -15.24
C LYS A 205 -9.81 -14.12 -16.07
N GLY A 206 -9.39 -14.47 -17.29
CA GLY A 206 -8.80 -13.52 -18.24
C GLY A 206 -7.30 -13.31 -18.04
N MET A 207 -6.55 -14.31 -17.55
CA MET A 207 -5.09 -14.19 -17.44
C MET A 207 -4.41 -14.07 -18.81
N GLU A 208 -5.00 -14.65 -19.85
CA GLU A 208 -4.60 -14.46 -21.25
C GLU A 208 -4.79 -13.02 -21.74
N VAL A 209 -5.78 -12.31 -21.20
CA VAL A 209 -5.97 -10.88 -21.47
C VAL A 209 -4.87 -10.07 -20.78
N VAL A 210 -4.51 -10.42 -19.54
CA VAL A 210 -3.40 -9.77 -18.84
C VAL A 210 -2.09 -9.93 -19.59
N ASP A 211 -1.82 -11.13 -20.15
CA ASP A 211 -0.63 -11.38 -20.97
C ASP A 211 -0.60 -10.54 -22.26
N ALA A 212 -1.78 -10.22 -22.79
CA ALA A 212 -1.92 -9.42 -24.01
C ALA A 212 -1.83 -7.90 -23.77
N ILE A 213 -1.89 -7.43 -22.51
CA ILE A 213 -1.79 -5.98 -22.18
C ILE A 213 -0.40 -5.47 -22.54
N ASP A 214 -0.33 -4.37 -23.25
CA ASP A 214 0.88 -3.64 -23.56
C ASP A 214 0.94 -2.31 -22.80
N GLN A 215 2.12 -1.74 -22.68
CA GLN A 215 2.28 -0.43 -22.05
C GLN A 215 1.52 0.64 -22.83
N GLY A 216 0.68 1.40 -22.14
CA GLY A 216 -0.22 2.39 -22.74
C GLY A 216 -1.63 1.88 -22.99
N ASP A 217 -1.90 0.58 -22.84
CA ASP A 217 -3.26 0.06 -22.87
C ASP A 217 -4.11 0.62 -21.74
N LYS A 218 -5.43 0.68 -21.93
CA LYS A 218 -6.37 1.30 -20.99
C LYS A 218 -7.05 0.27 -20.10
N LEU A 219 -7.21 0.63 -18.84
CA LEU A 219 -8.25 0.10 -17.97
C LEU A 219 -9.50 0.98 -18.17
N ILE A 220 -10.41 0.51 -19.02
CA ILE A 220 -11.60 1.25 -19.45
C ILE A 220 -12.55 1.48 -18.26
N SER A 221 -12.80 0.41 -17.50
CA SER A 221 -13.64 0.48 -16.30
C SER A 221 -13.32 -0.64 -15.32
N ALA A 222 -13.64 -0.40 -14.04
CA ALA A 222 -13.59 -1.39 -12.98
C ALA A 222 -14.94 -1.42 -12.25
N LYS A 223 -15.45 -2.63 -11.92
CA LYS A 223 -16.75 -2.82 -11.27
C LYS A 223 -16.73 -3.98 -10.30
N VAL A 224 -17.30 -3.81 -9.12
CA VAL A 224 -17.54 -4.89 -8.16
C VAL A 224 -18.71 -5.75 -8.67
N LEU A 225 -18.48 -7.05 -8.88
CA LEU A 225 -19.48 -8.01 -9.33
C LEU A 225 -20.15 -8.73 -8.16
N GLN A 226 -19.36 -9.10 -7.13
CA GLN A 226 -19.82 -9.86 -5.97
C GLN A 226 -19.10 -9.40 -4.71
N GLY A 227 -19.76 -9.54 -3.55
CA GLY A 227 -19.21 -9.16 -2.26
C GLY A 227 -18.95 -7.67 -2.15
N GLY A 228 -17.79 -7.31 -1.60
CA GLY A 228 -17.37 -5.91 -1.52
C GLY A 228 -17.98 -5.14 -0.35
N THR A 229 -18.49 -5.82 0.67
CA THR A 229 -18.96 -5.16 1.89
C THR A 229 -17.78 -4.42 2.54
N LEU A 230 -17.91 -3.10 2.62
CA LEU A 230 -16.91 -2.25 3.23
C LEU A 230 -17.35 -1.88 4.65
N VAL A 231 -16.48 -2.13 5.60
CA VAL A 231 -16.67 -1.72 6.99
C VAL A 231 -15.69 -0.60 7.33
N ARG A 232 -16.19 0.37 8.10
CA ARG A 232 -15.38 1.39 8.75
C ARG A 232 -15.61 1.19 10.23
N ASP A 233 -14.56 1.19 11.03
CA ASP A 233 -14.76 1.14 12.47
C ASP A 233 -15.68 2.29 12.87
N ALA A 234 -16.77 1.96 13.52
CA ALA A 234 -17.58 2.94 14.22
C ALA A 234 -16.70 3.48 15.37
N ARG A 235 -16.32 4.76 15.28
CA ARG A 235 -15.75 5.46 16.44
C ARG A 235 -16.84 5.78 17.43
#